data_7fe06309d947fbe459ba7a2df1b6b463
#
_entry.id   7fe06309d947fbe459ba7a2df1b6b463
#
_cell.length_a   1.000
_cell.length_b   1.000
_cell.length_c   1.000
_cell.angle_alpha   90.00
_cell.angle_beta   90.00
_cell.angle_gamma   90.00
#
_symmetry.space_group_name_H-M   'P 1'
#
loop_
_entity.id
_entity.type
_entity.pdbx_description
1 polymer ?
#
loop_
_entity_poly.entity_id
_entity_poly.type
_entity_poly.pdbx_seq_one_letter_code
_entity_poly.pdbx_strand_id
1 'polypeptide(L)'
;MGKKEKKEKNTNTSLFDMDANPSFKRSLPIALQHLLAMIVGNTLPAIVLTGQLANTEFAVSAQDAVYLIQAGMFVAAIATFLQLYPVFKVGAKLPVIMGVSFAYIPVLTSIGIKYGIGAVYGAQLVGGVIAFIVGMNIKRIYKFFPPMVSGTVVLTIGLSLYSVALNYMAGGNGNPNQGDLVYWGVAFLTLAVTLCCNMFGKGIIKLAAILIGIGVGYVASIFFGIVHFDGVKEAAWLTLPRIMPFKLEFPIDAVITMSVMFVVNSIQAVGDLSSTTAGGLNRVPTADELEGGIKANGLASVIGSLIGGMPTATYSQNVGIVSLTKVVARKVFAITASLILVAGFIPKFGALMLSVPQAVIGGATITVFAQITMSGMKLIMSDEMSSRNVTIVGLGIALGMGIVQLGDQALSRFPEWFRMVFTSSPVVLATLVVFLLNIIMPKKTIAEEEAERKAMDDK
;
A
#
# COMPACT_ATOMS: atom_id res chain seq x y z
N MET A 1 4.31 55.17 -22.59
CA MET A 1 5.24 54.09 -22.92
C MET A 1 5.16 53.06 -21.80
N GLY A 2 4.32 52.05 -21.92
CA GLY A 2 4.16 50.98 -20.96
C GLY A 2 5.13 49.84 -21.27
N LYS A 3 6.12 49.61 -20.43
CA LYS A 3 6.94 48.40 -20.47
C LYS A 3 6.07 47.20 -19.99
N LYS A 4 5.71 46.29 -20.90
CA LYS A 4 5.23 44.96 -20.57
C LYS A 4 6.33 44.21 -19.85
N GLU A 5 6.20 43.99 -18.54
CA GLU A 5 7.00 43.01 -17.83
C GLU A 5 6.77 41.63 -18.47
N LYS A 6 7.77 41.16 -19.20
CA LYS A 6 7.87 39.75 -19.59
C LYS A 6 8.03 38.96 -18.30
N LYS A 7 7.02 38.15 -17.93
CA LYS A 7 7.20 37.07 -16.95
C LYS A 7 8.43 36.26 -17.37
N GLU A 8 9.53 36.41 -16.64
CA GLU A 8 10.69 35.55 -16.77
C GLU A 8 10.21 34.10 -16.63
N LYS A 9 10.33 33.32 -17.68
CA LYS A 9 10.15 31.87 -17.60
C LYS A 9 11.18 31.35 -16.62
N ASN A 10 10.73 30.75 -15.54
CA ASN A 10 11.56 30.10 -14.55
C ASN A 10 12.53 29.13 -15.26
N THR A 11 13.78 29.54 -15.42
CA THR A 11 14.84 28.83 -16.17
C THR A 11 15.50 27.74 -15.31
N ASN A 12 15.01 27.53 -14.06
CA ASN A 12 15.55 26.50 -13.17
C ASN A 12 15.26 25.09 -13.75
N THR A 13 16.30 24.41 -14.18
CA THR A 13 16.25 23.05 -14.75
C THR A 13 16.82 21.99 -13.81
N SER A 14 17.01 22.32 -12.53
CA SER A 14 17.55 21.41 -11.51
C SER A 14 16.60 20.24 -11.26
N LEU A 15 17.13 19.05 -11.05
CA LEU A 15 16.36 17.89 -10.56
C LEU A 15 16.19 17.91 -9.04
N PHE A 16 16.93 18.77 -8.34
CA PHE A 16 17.01 18.83 -6.89
C PHE A 16 16.22 20.02 -6.29
N ASP A 17 15.38 20.65 -7.09
CA ASP A 17 14.47 21.71 -6.67
C ASP A 17 13.03 21.34 -7.06
N MET A 18 12.11 21.43 -6.10
CA MET A 18 10.72 20.99 -6.29
C MET A 18 9.98 21.75 -7.40
N ASP A 19 10.23 23.03 -7.53
CA ASP A 19 9.55 23.93 -8.48
C ASP A 19 10.30 24.08 -9.81
N ALA A 20 11.43 23.38 -9.97
CA ALA A 20 12.19 23.36 -11.21
C ALA A 20 11.46 22.70 -12.36
N ASN A 21 11.83 23.08 -13.58
CA ASN A 21 11.29 22.56 -14.83
C ASN A 21 12.37 21.85 -15.67
N PRO A 22 12.89 20.69 -15.25
CA PRO A 22 13.90 19.96 -15.98
C PRO A 22 13.36 19.52 -17.35
N SER A 23 14.28 19.33 -18.33
CA SER A 23 13.89 18.86 -19.66
C SER A 23 13.31 17.44 -19.60
N PHE A 24 12.39 17.12 -20.52
CA PHE A 24 11.76 15.79 -20.60
C PHE A 24 12.80 14.66 -20.70
N LYS A 25 13.85 14.83 -21.52
CA LYS A 25 14.94 13.84 -21.70
C LYS A 25 15.66 13.51 -20.39
N ARG A 26 15.84 14.49 -19.50
CA ARG A 26 16.49 14.28 -18.18
C ARG A 26 15.52 13.70 -17.16
N SER A 27 14.24 14.04 -17.25
CA SER A 27 13.21 13.60 -16.32
C SER A 27 12.73 12.16 -16.59
N LEU A 28 12.64 11.77 -17.86
CA LEU A 28 12.04 10.49 -18.26
C LEU A 28 12.71 9.25 -17.66
N PRO A 29 14.05 9.12 -17.62
CA PRO A 29 14.68 7.95 -17.01
C PRO A 29 14.33 7.77 -15.54
N ILE A 30 14.25 8.89 -14.78
CA ILE A 30 13.93 8.87 -13.36
C ILE A 30 12.41 8.61 -13.16
N ALA A 31 11.57 9.20 -14.01
CA ALA A 31 10.16 8.92 -14.01
C ALA A 31 9.86 7.44 -14.28
N LEU A 32 10.61 6.82 -15.19
CA LEU A 32 10.53 5.37 -15.45
C LEU A 32 10.99 4.54 -14.23
N GLN A 33 12.02 4.98 -13.50
CA GLN A 33 12.41 4.32 -12.25
C GLN A 33 11.27 4.30 -11.22
N HIS A 34 10.61 5.45 -11.04
CA HIS A 34 9.45 5.55 -10.17
C HIS A 34 8.29 4.69 -10.64
N LEU A 35 8.02 4.66 -11.96
CA LEU A 35 6.99 3.81 -12.56
C LEU A 35 7.27 2.31 -12.31
N LEU A 36 8.49 1.85 -12.57
CA LEU A 36 8.89 0.45 -12.38
C LEU A 36 8.78 0.01 -10.92
N ALA A 37 9.08 0.92 -9.97
CA ALA A 37 8.96 0.63 -8.55
C ALA A 37 7.50 0.51 -8.08
N MET A 38 6.56 1.25 -8.72
CA MET A 38 5.17 1.32 -8.27
C MET A 38 4.22 0.41 -9.04
N ILE A 39 4.50 0.08 -10.32
CA ILE A 39 3.50 -0.52 -11.20
C ILE A 39 3.00 -1.87 -10.71
N VAL A 40 3.93 -2.70 -10.23
CA VAL A 40 3.61 -4.01 -9.65
C VAL A 40 2.78 -3.83 -8.37
N GLY A 41 3.24 -2.93 -7.47
CA GLY A 41 2.53 -2.60 -6.24
C GLY A 41 1.10 -2.11 -6.48
N ASN A 42 0.88 -1.40 -7.57
CA ASN A 42 -0.42 -0.83 -7.90
C ASN A 42 -1.40 -1.83 -8.55
N THR A 43 -0.88 -2.84 -9.25
CA THR A 43 -1.71 -3.83 -9.96
C THR A 43 -2.04 -5.06 -9.12
N LEU A 44 -1.09 -5.51 -8.30
CA LEU A 44 -1.23 -6.74 -7.53
C LEU A 44 -2.39 -6.76 -6.52
N PRO A 45 -2.75 -5.69 -5.80
CA PRO A 45 -3.89 -5.73 -4.89
C PRO A 45 -5.20 -6.12 -5.57
N ALA A 46 -5.43 -5.67 -6.80
CA ALA A 46 -6.60 -6.06 -7.60
C ALA A 46 -6.56 -7.55 -7.95
N ILE A 47 -5.39 -8.04 -8.37
CA ILE A 47 -5.19 -9.46 -8.71
C ILE A 47 -5.38 -10.35 -7.47
N VAL A 48 -4.84 -9.92 -6.31
CA VAL A 48 -5.00 -10.67 -5.06
C VAL A 48 -6.45 -10.71 -4.64
N LEU A 49 -7.16 -9.57 -4.64
CA LEU A 49 -8.57 -9.54 -4.25
C LEU A 49 -9.42 -10.41 -5.18
N THR A 50 -9.31 -10.25 -6.48
CA THR A 50 -10.09 -11.03 -7.45
C THR A 50 -9.77 -12.52 -7.38
N GLY A 51 -8.50 -12.87 -7.17
CA GLY A 51 -8.07 -14.26 -6.95
C GLY A 51 -8.65 -14.90 -5.68
N GLN A 52 -8.76 -14.13 -4.59
CA GLN A 52 -9.37 -14.62 -3.35
C GLN A 52 -10.90 -14.77 -3.47
N LEU A 53 -11.55 -13.95 -4.31
CA LEU A 53 -12.98 -14.02 -4.56
C LEU A 53 -13.37 -15.08 -5.59
N ALA A 54 -12.45 -15.61 -6.38
CA ALA A 54 -12.72 -16.46 -7.54
C ALA A 54 -13.59 -17.70 -7.24
N ASN A 55 -13.51 -18.25 -6.03
CA ASN A 55 -14.25 -19.43 -5.60
C ASN A 55 -15.37 -19.13 -4.60
N THR A 56 -15.83 -17.89 -4.56
CA THR A 56 -16.94 -17.44 -3.72
C THR A 56 -18.15 -17.10 -4.58
N GLU A 57 -19.31 -16.95 -3.96
CA GLU A 57 -20.53 -16.47 -4.65
C GLU A 57 -20.37 -15.04 -5.21
N PHE A 58 -19.35 -14.31 -4.75
CA PHE A 58 -19.00 -12.95 -5.17
C PHE A 58 -17.85 -12.89 -6.17
N ALA A 59 -17.61 -13.98 -6.91
CA ALA A 59 -16.58 -14.02 -7.94
C ALA A 59 -16.75 -12.88 -8.95
N VAL A 60 -15.64 -12.19 -9.22
CA VAL A 60 -15.62 -11.07 -10.16
C VAL A 60 -15.36 -11.57 -11.57
N SER A 61 -16.06 -11.04 -12.56
CA SER A 61 -15.83 -11.42 -13.96
C SER A 61 -14.40 -11.08 -14.41
N ALA A 62 -13.86 -11.83 -15.38
CA ALA A 62 -12.53 -11.55 -15.92
C ALA A 62 -12.40 -10.12 -16.48
N GLN A 63 -13.47 -9.60 -17.10
CA GLN A 63 -13.51 -8.23 -17.62
C GLN A 63 -13.46 -7.20 -16.50
N ASP A 64 -14.20 -7.43 -15.41
CA ASP A 64 -14.18 -6.52 -14.27
C ASP A 64 -12.87 -6.63 -13.49
N ALA A 65 -12.25 -7.82 -13.40
CA ALA A 65 -10.92 -7.97 -12.82
C ALA A 65 -9.86 -7.14 -13.57
N VAL A 66 -9.89 -7.15 -14.91
CA VAL A 66 -9.05 -6.27 -15.75
C VAL A 66 -9.38 -4.81 -15.47
N TYR A 67 -10.66 -4.48 -15.36
CA TYR A 67 -11.10 -3.12 -15.07
C TYR A 67 -10.62 -2.62 -13.69
N LEU A 68 -10.63 -3.45 -12.65
CA LEU A 68 -10.12 -3.10 -11.32
C LEU A 68 -8.63 -2.71 -11.36
N ILE A 69 -7.82 -3.41 -12.17
CA ILE A 69 -6.42 -3.07 -12.38
C ILE A 69 -6.29 -1.69 -13.04
N GLN A 70 -7.10 -1.42 -14.08
CA GLN A 70 -7.12 -0.13 -14.76
C GLN A 70 -7.55 1.00 -13.82
N ALA A 71 -8.65 0.80 -13.09
CA ALA A 71 -9.17 1.77 -12.13
C ALA A 71 -8.14 2.09 -11.05
N GLY A 72 -7.36 1.10 -10.59
CA GLY A 72 -6.22 1.30 -9.70
C GLY A 72 -5.16 2.24 -10.31
N MET A 73 -4.87 2.12 -11.60
CA MET A 73 -3.94 3.02 -12.28
C MET A 73 -4.51 4.45 -12.42
N PHE A 74 -5.80 4.59 -12.74
CA PHE A 74 -6.44 5.90 -12.78
C PHE A 74 -6.37 6.61 -11.43
N VAL A 75 -6.72 5.89 -10.35
CA VAL A 75 -6.71 6.44 -8.99
C VAL A 75 -5.28 6.79 -8.55
N ALA A 76 -4.30 5.95 -8.86
CA ALA A 76 -2.90 6.22 -8.56
C ALA A 76 -2.40 7.52 -9.24
N ALA A 77 -2.77 7.72 -10.50
CA ALA A 77 -2.45 8.95 -11.23
C ALA A 77 -3.12 10.18 -10.60
N ILE A 78 -4.43 10.11 -10.34
CA ILE A 78 -5.21 11.19 -9.72
C ILE A 78 -4.64 11.53 -8.34
N ALA A 79 -4.40 10.53 -7.51
CA ALA A 79 -3.84 10.71 -6.16
C ALA A 79 -2.46 11.36 -6.21
N THR A 80 -1.59 10.92 -7.13
CA THR A 80 -0.25 11.50 -7.32
C THR A 80 -0.33 12.95 -7.78
N PHE A 81 -1.19 13.27 -8.74
CA PHE A 81 -1.37 14.66 -9.17
C PHE A 81 -1.91 15.57 -8.07
N LEU A 82 -2.85 15.09 -7.24
CA LEU A 82 -3.34 15.83 -6.08
C LEU A 82 -2.21 16.11 -5.07
N GLN A 83 -1.32 15.15 -4.84
CA GLN A 83 -0.17 15.34 -3.95
C GLN A 83 0.80 16.39 -4.49
N LEU A 84 1.09 16.35 -5.78
CA LEU A 84 2.06 17.24 -6.43
C LEU A 84 1.55 18.67 -6.59
N TYR A 85 0.26 18.80 -6.93
CA TYR A 85 -0.40 20.06 -7.28
C TYR A 85 -1.69 20.23 -6.46
N PRO A 86 -1.58 20.72 -5.23
CA PRO A 86 -2.72 20.83 -4.34
C PRO A 86 -3.87 21.66 -4.92
N VAL A 87 -5.09 21.16 -4.72
CA VAL A 87 -6.34 21.86 -5.06
C VAL A 87 -7.08 22.13 -3.75
N PHE A 88 -7.45 23.38 -3.47
CA PHE A 88 -8.15 23.78 -2.22
C PHE A 88 -7.49 23.23 -0.92
N LYS A 89 -6.17 23.29 -0.81
CA LYS A 89 -5.39 22.74 0.32
C LYS A 89 -5.51 21.20 0.49
N VAL A 90 -5.88 20.48 -0.57
CA VAL A 90 -5.84 19.03 -0.63
C VAL A 90 -4.62 18.64 -1.47
N GLY A 91 -3.61 18.07 -0.83
CA GLY A 91 -2.31 17.74 -1.42
C GLY A 91 -1.16 18.27 -0.56
N ALA A 92 -0.06 17.53 -0.51
CA ALA A 92 1.12 17.90 0.28
C ALA A 92 2.05 18.89 -0.45
N LYS A 93 1.90 19.08 -1.75
CA LYS A 93 2.87 19.79 -2.62
C LYS A 93 4.27 19.13 -2.60
N LEU A 94 4.36 17.85 -2.24
CA LEU A 94 5.60 17.09 -2.11
C LEU A 94 5.78 16.10 -3.26
N PRO A 95 7.03 15.72 -3.58
CA PRO A 95 7.36 14.75 -4.62
C PRO A 95 7.07 13.31 -4.14
N VAL A 96 5.79 12.98 -3.99
CA VAL A 96 5.31 11.69 -3.48
C VAL A 96 4.50 10.99 -4.55
N ILE A 97 4.76 9.70 -4.74
CA ILE A 97 3.95 8.81 -5.56
C ILE A 97 2.89 8.14 -4.69
N MET A 98 1.68 8.11 -5.21
CA MET A 98 0.53 7.45 -4.61
C MET A 98 0.09 6.27 -5.48
N GLY A 99 -0.51 5.28 -4.86
CA GLY A 99 -1.13 4.17 -5.58
C GLY A 99 -1.96 3.27 -4.69
N VAL A 100 -2.48 2.18 -5.23
CA VAL A 100 -3.28 1.20 -4.49
C VAL A 100 -2.43 0.54 -3.40
N SER A 101 -2.97 0.40 -2.22
CA SER A 101 -2.22 -0.04 -1.03
C SER A 101 -2.42 -1.52 -0.72
N PHE A 102 -1.32 -2.24 -0.53
CA PHE A 102 -1.32 -3.60 0.02
C PHE A 102 -1.87 -3.70 1.45
N ALA A 103 -1.75 -2.63 2.23
CA ALA A 103 -2.19 -2.62 3.62
C ALA A 103 -3.67 -2.98 3.80
N TYR A 104 -4.48 -2.68 2.79
CA TYR A 104 -5.92 -2.95 2.84
C TYR A 104 -6.30 -4.38 2.41
N ILE A 105 -5.40 -5.15 1.77
CA ILE A 105 -5.74 -6.46 1.21
C ILE A 105 -6.48 -7.38 2.22
N PRO A 106 -6.02 -7.55 3.47
CA PRO A 106 -6.72 -8.42 4.43
C PRO A 106 -8.17 -7.99 4.66
N VAL A 107 -8.40 -6.68 4.79
CA VAL A 107 -9.74 -6.12 5.00
C VAL A 107 -10.59 -6.17 3.73
N LEU A 108 -10.01 -5.82 2.57
CA LEU A 108 -10.69 -5.91 1.28
C LEU A 108 -11.15 -7.34 0.99
N THR A 109 -10.29 -8.32 1.24
CA THR A 109 -10.57 -9.75 1.05
C THR A 109 -11.67 -10.22 1.99
N SER A 110 -11.58 -9.90 3.28
CA SER A 110 -12.58 -10.29 4.27
C SER A 110 -13.97 -9.71 3.96
N ILE A 111 -14.05 -8.41 3.62
CA ILE A 111 -15.30 -7.77 3.22
C ILE A 111 -15.81 -8.36 1.90
N GLY A 112 -14.91 -8.54 0.92
CA GLY A 112 -15.25 -9.08 -0.39
C GLY A 112 -15.81 -10.48 -0.34
N ILE A 113 -15.23 -11.39 0.47
CA ILE A 113 -15.70 -12.76 0.65
C ILE A 113 -17.08 -12.79 1.32
N LYS A 114 -17.34 -11.89 2.26
CA LYS A 114 -18.60 -11.92 3.03
C LYS A 114 -19.75 -11.17 2.34
N TYR A 115 -19.46 -10.06 1.67
CA TYR A 115 -20.49 -9.12 1.17
C TYR A 115 -20.32 -8.74 -0.30
N GLY A 116 -19.26 -9.19 -0.95
CA GLY A 116 -18.97 -8.85 -2.33
C GLY A 116 -18.26 -7.50 -2.52
N ILE A 117 -17.98 -7.21 -3.80
CA ILE A 117 -17.19 -6.05 -4.21
C ILE A 117 -17.92 -4.71 -3.96
N GLY A 118 -19.25 -4.71 -3.97
CA GLY A 118 -20.08 -3.53 -3.69
C GLY A 118 -19.88 -3.00 -2.28
N ALA A 119 -19.80 -3.91 -1.30
CA ALA A 119 -19.53 -3.57 0.10
C ALA A 119 -18.10 -3.07 0.32
N VAL A 120 -17.13 -3.59 -0.44
CA VAL A 120 -15.75 -3.08 -0.45
C VAL A 120 -15.74 -1.60 -0.80
N TYR A 121 -16.39 -1.21 -1.89
CA TYR A 121 -16.40 0.18 -2.35
C TYR A 121 -17.27 1.10 -1.49
N GLY A 122 -18.40 0.60 -0.97
CA GLY A 122 -19.21 1.36 0.00
C GLY A 122 -18.44 1.67 1.28
N ALA A 123 -17.78 0.66 1.85
CA ALA A 123 -16.93 0.84 3.03
C ALA A 123 -15.71 1.75 2.74
N GLN A 124 -15.10 1.64 1.55
CA GLN A 124 -14.00 2.51 1.11
C GLN A 124 -14.43 3.97 1.00
N LEU A 125 -15.61 4.24 0.47
CA LEU A 125 -16.14 5.61 0.38
C LEU A 125 -16.20 6.26 1.74
N VAL A 126 -16.81 5.59 2.73
CA VAL A 126 -16.90 6.11 4.10
C VAL A 126 -15.52 6.22 4.73
N GLY A 127 -14.67 5.20 4.59
CA GLY A 127 -13.30 5.21 5.10
C GLY A 127 -12.46 6.36 4.52
N GLY A 128 -12.60 6.65 3.21
CA GLY A 128 -11.94 7.78 2.56
C GLY A 128 -12.38 9.14 3.13
N VAL A 129 -13.68 9.30 3.43
CA VAL A 129 -14.19 10.50 4.14
C VAL A 129 -13.58 10.59 5.55
N ILE A 130 -13.48 9.47 6.26
CA ILE A 130 -12.85 9.45 7.60
C ILE A 130 -11.36 9.83 7.49
N ALA A 131 -10.60 9.31 6.51
CA ALA A 131 -9.23 9.72 6.30
C ALA A 131 -9.11 11.23 6.02
N PHE A 132 -10.04 11.80 5.26
CA PHE A 132 -10.09 13.24 5.02
C PHE A 132 -10.28 14.03 6.33
N ILE A 133 -11.20 13.59 7.19
CA ILE A 133 -11.44 14.18 8.52
C ILE A 133 -10.21 14.00 9.43
N VAL A 134 -9.56 12.85 9.40
CA VAL A 134 -8.30 12.60 10.11
C VAL A 134 -7.22 13.58 9.64
N GLY A 135 -7.11 13.81 8.34
CA GLY A 135 -6.20 14.80 7.77
C GLY A 135 -6.42 16.20 8.35
N MET A 136 -7.67 16.65 8.43
CA MET A 136 -7.99 17.96 9.04
C MET A 136 -7.58 18.07 10.52
N ASN A 137 -7.50 16.95 11.23
CA ASN A 137 -7.19 16.89 12.65
C ASN A 137 -5.83 16.28 12.96
N ILE A 138 -4.98 16.04 11.97
CA ILE A 138 -3.74 15.27 12.13
C ILE A 138 -2.81 15.82 13.22
N LYS A 139 -2.73 17.14 13.37
CA LYS A 139 -1.94 17.80 14.41
C LYS A 139 -2.31 17.34 15.82
N ARG A 140 -3.58 16.98 16.05
CA ARG A 140 -4.10 16.50 17.34
C ARG A 140 -3.96 14.99 17.49
N ILE A 141 -4.18 14.26 16.39
CA ILE A 141 -4.23 12.79 16.36
C ILE A 141 -2.83 12.19 16.38
N TYR A 142 -1.86 12.78 15.68
CA TYR A 142 -0.50 12.24 15.53
C TYR A 142 0.19 11.92 16.86
N LYS A 143 -0.03 12.74 17.90
CA LYS A 143 0.57 12.54 19.23
C LYS A 143 0.19 11.20 19.89
N PHE A 144 -0.92 10.58 19.47
CA PHE A 144 -1.38 9.30 20.01
C PHE A 144 -0.79 8.10 19.26
N PHE A 145 -0.10 8.35 18.16
CA PHE A 145 0.50 7.33 17.31
C PHE A 145 2.03 7.50 17.21
N PRO A 146 2.76 7.26 18.32
CA PRO A 146 4.21 7.26 18.27
C PRO A 146 4.72 6.20 17.28
N PRO A 147 6.00 6.28 16.84
CA PRO A 147 6.56 5.36 15.86
C PRO A 147 6.38 3.88 16.21
N MET A 148 6.48 3.51 17.49
CA MET A 148 6.26 2.12 17.95
C MET A 148 4.83 1.63 17.66
N VAL A 149 3.81 2.48 17.86
CA VAL A 149 2.41 2.13 17.59
C VAL A 149 2.20 1.94 16.09
N SER A 150 2.60 2.94 15.30
CA SER A 150 2.52 2.88 13.84
C SER A 150 3.34 1.72 13.27
N GLY A 151 4.53 1.48 13.81
CA GLY A 151 5.41 0.39 13.42
C GLY A 151 4.81 -0.99 13.69
N THR A 152 4.18 -1.18 14.86
CA THR A 152 3.50 -2.45 15.19
C THR A 152 2.38 -2.75 14.19
N VAL A 153 1.62 -1.74 13.82
CA VAL A 153 0.55 -1.88 12.83
C VAL A 153 1.13 -2.27 11.46
N VAL A 154 2.14 -1.56 10.97
CA VAL A 154 2.79 -1.86 9.67
C VAL A 154 3.43 -3.25 9.67
N LEU A 155 4.08 -3.65 10.77
CA LEU A 155 4.64 -4.98 10.94
C LEU A 155 3.55 -6.05 10.87
N THR A 156 2.44 -5.86 11.57
CA THR A 156 1.30 -6.79 11.55
C THR A 156 0.69 -6.93 10.16
N ILE A 157 0.60 -5.82 9.37
CA ILE A 157 0.20 -5.86 7.96
C ILE A 157 1.11 -6.79 7.18
N GLY A 158 2.43 -6.59 7.26
CA GLY A 158 3.39 -7.42 6.53
C GLY A 158 3.28 -8.90 6.89
N LEU A 159 3.21 -9.23 8.19
CA LEU A 159 3.05 -10.59 8.67
C LEU A 159 1.77 -11.26 8.19
N SER A 160 0.65 -10.53 8.17
CA SER A 160 -0.65 -11.06 7.74
C SER A 160 -0.69 -11.44 6.27
N LEU A 161 0.17 -10.86 5.46
CA LEU A 161 0.23 -11.11 4.02
C LEU A 161 1.13 -12.30 3.66
N TYR A 162 1.94 -12.84 4.59
CA TYR A 162 2.80 -13.98 4.29
C TYR A 162 2.01 -15.24 3.91
N SER A 163 0.90 -15.53 4.58
CA SER A 163 0.04 -16.66 4.25
C SER A 163 -0.55 -16.53 2.84
N VAL A 164 -0.90 -15.32 2.41
CA VAL A 164 -1.39 -15.05 1.06
C VAL A 164 -0.30 -15.32 0.02
N ALA A 165 0.94 -14.84 0.26
CA ALA A 165 2.05 -15.07 -0.66
C ALA A 165 2.39 -16.56 -0.78
N LEU A 166 2.50 -17.28 0.33
CA LEU A 166 2.81 -18.72 0.34
C LEU A 166 1.70 -19.55 -0.33
N ASN A 167 0.44 -19.19 -0.11
CA ASN A 167 -0.68 -19.84 -0.80
C ASN A 167 -0.59 -19.63 -2.32
N TYR A 168 -0.25 -18.43 -2.76
CA TYR A 168 -0.01 -18.13 -4.17
C TYR A 168 1.20 -18.90 -4.72
N MET A 169 2.31 -19.02 -3.97
CA MET A 169 3.46 -19.83 -4.37
C MET A 169 3.08 -21.30 -4.59
N ALA A 170 2.12 -21.82 -3.84
CA ALA A 170 1.57 -23.15 -4.00
C ALA A 170 0.61 -23.31 -5.21
N GLY A 171 0.35 -22.23 -5.96
CA GLY A 171 -0.57 -22.25 -7.10
C GLY A 171 -1.89 -21.51 -6.88
N GLY A 172 -2.16 -21.04 -5.66
CA GLY A 172 -3.31 -20.22 -5.30
C GLY A 172 -4.58 -20.98 -4.94
N ASN A 173 -5.51 -20.27 -4.31
CA ASN A 173 -6.78 -20.85 -3.87
C ASN A 173 -7.64 -21.31 -5.06
N GLY A 174 -8.23 -22.50 -4.94
CA GLY A 174 -9.16 -23.07 -5.92
C GLY A 174 -8.51 -23.64 -7.17
N ASN A 175 -7.21 -23.67 -7.24
CA ASN A 175 -6.50 -24.42 -8.26
C ASN A 175 -6.56 -25.92 -7.93
N PRO A 176 -7.12 -26.78 -8.82
CA PRO A 176 -7.19 -28.22 -8.59
C PRO A 176 -5.81 -28.86 -8.35
N ASN A 177 -4.77 -28.28 -8.90
CA ASN A 177 -3.38 -28.75 -8.80
C ASN A 177 -2.57 -27.93 -7.76
N GLN A 178 -3.24 -27.29 -6.80
CA GLN A 178 -2.56 -26.55 -5.73
C GLN A 178 -1.60 -27.47 -4.97
N GLY A 179 -0.35 -27.01 -4.78
CA GLY A 179 0.70 -27.79 -4.13
C GLY A 179 1.61 -28.56 -5.08
N ASP A 180 1.29 -28.61 -6.38
CA ASP A 180 2.17 -29.24 -7.37
C ASP A 180 3.55 -28.56 -7.39
N LEU A 181 4.60 -29.37 -7.53
CA LEU A 181 5.99 -28.93 -7.55
C LEU A 181 6.29 -27.94 -8.68
N VAL A 182 5.51 -27.96 -9.76
CA VAL A 182 5.66 -26.99 -10.86
C VAL A 182 5.38 -25.56 -10.36
N TYR A 183 4.31 -25.36 -9.57
CA TYR A 183 4.00 -24.04 -9.02
C TYR A 183 5.07 -23.58 -8.05
N TRP A 184 5.50 -24.45 -7.12
CA TRP A 184 6.59 -24.14 -6.21
C TRP A 184 7.89 -23.85 -6.94
N GLY A 185 8.23 -24.62 -7.98
CA GLY A 185 9.45 -24.40 -8.79
C GLY A 185 9.46 -23.04 -9.47
N VAL A 186 8.34 -22.66 -10.11
CA VAL A 186 8.18 -21.34 -10.75
C VAL A 186 8.21 -20.21 -9.71
N ALA A 187 7.56 -20.40 -8.55
CA ALA A 187 7.56 -19.42 -7.47
C ALA A 187 8.96 -19.18 -6.90
N PHE A 188 9.72 -20.26 -6.63
CA PHE A 188 11.10 -20.15 -6.13
C PHE A 188 12.05 -19.57 -7.20
N LEU A 189 11.86 -19.89 -8.48
CA LEU A 189 12.61 -19.25 -9.55
C LEU A 189 12.38 -17.74 -9.58
N THR A 190 11.11 -17.33 -9.52
CA THR A 190 10.71 -15.91 -9.46
C THR A 190 11.34 -15.21 -8.26
N LEU A 191 11.24 -15.83 -7.07
CA LEU A 191 11.84 -15.33 -5.84
C LEU A 191 13.37 -15.19 -5.98
N ALA A 192 14.05 -16.22 -6.45
CA ALA A 192 15.50 -16.22 -6.61
C ALA A 192 15.99 -15.12 -7.57
N VAL A 193 15.32 -14.96 -8.71
CA VAL A 193 15.66 -13.89 -9.68
C VAL A 193 15.39 -12.52 -9.06
N THR A 194 14.26 -12.33 -8.37
CA THR A 194 13.95 -11.07 -7.68
C THR A 194 15.01 -10.74 -6.64
N LEU A 195 15.44 -11.71 -5.83
CA LEU A 195 16.49 -11.52 -4.81
C LEU A 195 17.83 -11.21 -5.46
N CYS A 196 18.23 -11.97 -6.49
CA CYS A 196 19.49 -11.73 -7.21
C CYS A 196 19.52 -10.32 -7.80
N CYS A 197 18.45 -9.89 -8.47
CA CYS A 197 18.36 -8.53 -9.02
C CYS A 197 18.38 -7.46 -7.93
N ASN A 198 17.76 -7.70 -6.79
CA ASN A 198 17.73 -6.75 -5.67
C ASN A 198 19.09 -6.65 -4.96
N MET A 199 19.77 -7.78 -4.74
CA MET A 199 21.03 -7.82 -3.99
C MET A 199 22.25 -7.45 -4.86
N PHE A 200 22.33 -7.97 -6.06
CA PHE A 200 23.49 -7.82 -6.95
C PHE A 200 23.27 -6.82 -8.08
N GLY A 201 22.00 -6.49 -8.38
CA GLY A 201 21.64 -5.51 -9.40
C GLY A 201 22.06 -4.09 -9.02
N LYS A 202 22.41 -3.29 -10.04
CA LYS A 202 22.74 -1.87 -9.91
C LYS A 202 21.77 -1.01 -10.72
N GLY A 203 21.51 0.21 -10.28
CA GLY A 203 20.66 1.17 -10.98
C GLY A 203 19.27 0.62 -11.28
N ILE A 204 18.85 0.62 -12.54
CA ILE A 204 17.51 0.21 -12.98
C ILE A 204 17.22 -1.27 -12.68
N ILE A 205 18.21 -2.17 -12.77
CA ILE A 205 18.02 -3.60 -12.50
C ILE A 205 17.56 -3.82 -11.06
N LYS A 206 18.17 -3.14 -10.09
CA LYS A 206 17.77 -3.22 -8.69
C LYS A 206 16.36 -2.71 -8.47
N LEU A 207 15.99 -1.59 -9.10
CA LEU A 207 14.67 -0.97 -8.97
C LEU A 207 13.56 -1.79 -9.63
N ALA A 208 13.89 -2.44 -10.76
CA ALA A 208 12.97 -3.30 -11.50
C ALA A 208 13.03 -4.78 -11.05
N ALA A 209 13.70 -5.11 -9.95
CA ALA A 209 13.97 -6.49 -9.53
C ALA A 209 12.70 -7.36 -9.49
N ILE A 210 11.62 -6.85 -8.93
CA ILE A 210 10.33 -7.55 -8.83
C ILE A 210 9.75 -7.79 -10.24
N LEU A 211 9.77 -6.78 -11.10
CA LEU A 211 9.25 -6.88 -12.46
C LEU A 211 10.05 -7.86 -13.31
N ILE A 212 11.40 -7.86 -13.16
CA ILE A 212 12.29 -8.81 -13.82
C ILE A 212 12.00 -10.23 -13.33
N GLY A 213 11.85 -10.42 -12.02
CA GLY A 213 11.48 -11.70 -11.43
C GLY A 213 10.14 -12.21 -11.97
N ILE A 214 9.11 -11.37 -12.00
CA ILE A 214 7.81 -11.70 -12.60
C ILE A 214 8.00 -12.07 -14.09
N GLY A 215 8.75 -11.29 -14.85
CA GLY A 215 9.01 -11.58 -16.28
C GLY A 215 9.64 -12.94 -16.51
N VAL A 216 10.68 -13.28 -15.74
CA VAL A 216 11.36 -14.60 -15.85
C VAL A 216 10.43 -15.73 -15.40
N GLY A 217 9.73 -15.56 -14.28
CA GLY A 217 8.74 -16.53 -13.80
C GLY A 217 7.58 -16.73 -14.78
N TYR A 218 7.12 -15.66 -15.41
CA TYR A 218 6.08 -15.71 -16.44
C TYR A 218 6.54 -16.50 -17.68
N VAL A 219 7.76 -16.21 -18.17
CA VAL A 219 8.35 -16.97 -19.30
C VAL A 219 8.48 -18.44 -18.92
N ALA A 220 9.00 -18.76 -17.74
CA ALA A 220 9.07 -20.16 -17.28
C ALA A 220 7.67 -20.81 -17.22
N SER A 221 6.66 -20.08 -16.77
CA SER A 221 5.28 -20.53 -16.71
C SER A 221 4.69 -20.89 -18.09
N ILE A 222 5.12 -20.17 -19.15
CA ILE A 222 4.72 -20.49 -20.53
C ILE A 222 5.29 -21.85 -20.94
N PHE A 223 6.56 -22.15 -20.62
CA PHE A 223 7.16 -23.47 -20.92
C PHE A 223 6.48 -24.61 -20.18
N PHE A 224 5.95 -24.38 -18.98
CA PHE A 224 5.19 -25.38 -18.23
C PHE A 224 3.70 -25.43 -18.61
N GLY A 225 3.22 -24.60 -19.54
CA GLY A 225 1.82 -24.62 -20.02
C GLY A 225 0.80 -24.15 -19.02
N ILE A 226 1.19 -23.40 -17.99
CA ILE A 226 0.29 -22.90 -16.92
C ILE A 226 -0.19 -21.46 -17.16
N VAL A 227 0.08 -20.88 -18.32
CA VAL A 227 -0.36 -19.52 -18.72
C VAL A 227 -1.52 -19.61 -19.70
N HIS A 228 -2.58 -18.84 -19.44
CA HIS A 228 -3.73 -18.69 -20.32
C HIS A 228 -3.78 -17.28 -20.91
N PHE A 229 -3.76 -17.19 -22.26
CA PHE A 229 -3.71 -15.91 -22.98
C PHE A 229 -5.08 -15.42 -23.48
N ASP A 230 -6.16 -16.15 -23.24
CA ASP A 230 -7.46 -15.84 -23.83
C ASP A 230 -7.96 -14.46 -23.40
N GLY A 231 -7.86 -14.13 -22.12
CA GLY A 231 -8.22 -12.80 -21.62
C GLY A 231 -7.41 -11.65 -22.24
N VAL A 232 -6.14 -11.90 -22.63
CA VAL A 232 -5.31 -10.88 -23.29
C VAL A 232 -5.74 -10.66 -24.75
N LYS A 233 -6.16 -11.74 -25.44
CA LYS A 233 -6.64 -11.65 -26.84
C LYS A 233 -7.95 -10.86 -26.91
N GLU A 234 -8.87 -11.13 -25.99
CA GLU A 234 -10.21 -10.53 -25.93
C GLU A 234 -10.23 -9.10 -25.42
N ALA A 235 -9.23 -8.70 -24.62
CA ALA A 235 -9.17 -7.37 -24.04
C ALA A 235 -9.10 -6.28 -25.12
N ALA A 236 -9.86 -5.18 -24.92
CA ALA A 236 -9.84 -4.02 -25.78
C ALA A 236 -8.48 -3.30 -25.73
N TRP A 237 -8.20 -2.43 -26.73
CA TRP A 237 -7.01 -1.60 -26.74
C TRP A 237 -7.17 -0.30 -25.94
N LEU A 238 -8.40 0.19 -25.81
CA LEU A 238 -8.70 1.43 -25.11
C LEU A 238 -10.01 1.30 -24.34
N THR A 239 -10.01 1.75 -23.08
CA THR A 239 -11.22 1.84 -22.25
C THR A 239 -11.15 3.11 -21.40
N LEU A 240 -12.29 3.77 -21.25
CA LEU A 240 -12.45 4.92 -20.37
C LEU A 240 -12.84 4.49 -18.95
N PRO A 241 -12.54 5.30 -17.92
CA PRO A 241 -13.03 5.06 -16.58
C PRO A 241 -14.56 4.97 -16.54
N ARG A 242 -15.09 3.96 -15.83
CA ARG A 242 -16.53 3.79 -15.61
C ARG A 242 -16.91 4.51 -14.31
N ILE A 243 -18.04 5.19 -14.31
CA ILE A 243 -18.59 5.79 -13.09
C ILE A 243 -19.52 4.78 -12.43
N MET A 244 -19.28 4.50 -11.15
CA MET A 244 -20.02 3.53 -10.33
C MET A 244 -20.17 2.16 -11.02
N PRO A 245 -19.03 1.50 -11.37
CA PRO A 245 -19.07 0.20 -12.05
C PRO A 245 -19.71 -0.88 -11.18
N PHE A 246 -19.72 -0.68 -9.88
CA PHE A 246 -20.31 -1.59 -8.89
C PHE A 246 -21.32 -0.82 -8.02
N LYS A 247 -22.42 -1.48 -7.64
CA LYS A 247 -23.40 -0.94 -6.71
C LYS A 247 -22.76 -0.80 -5.33
N LEU A 248 -22.82 0.38 -4.73
CA LEU A 248 -22.27 0.61 -3.41
C LEU A 248 -23.19 0.02 -2.32
N GLU A 249 -22.61 -0.74 -1.40
CA GLU A 249 -23.30 -1.33 -0.26
C GLU A 249 -22.55 -0.97 1.04
N PHE A 250 -23.29 -0.79 2.14
CA PHE A 250 -22.75 -0.23 3.38
C PHE A 250 -23.02 -1.11 4.61
N PRO A 251 -22.55 -2.38 4.66
CA PRO A 251 -22.63 -3.17 5.88
C PRO A 251 -21.84 -2.47 7.00
N ILE A 252 -22.46 -2.32 8.16
CA ILE A 252 -21.91 -1.49 9.25
C ILE A 252 -20.54 -2.00 9.71
N ASP A 253 -20.39 -3.31 9.87
CA ASP A 253 -19.14 -3.96 10.27
C ASP A 253 -18.03 -3.78 9.23
N ALA A 254 -18.34 -3.87 7.93
CA ALA A 254 -17.41 -3.58 6.85
C ALA A 254 -16.97 -2.11 6.87
N VAL A 255 -17.92 -1.18 7.09
CA VAL A 255 -17.64 0.25 7.20
C VAL A 255 -16.74 0.55 8.40
N ILE A 256 -17.00 -0.04 9.57
CA ILE A 256 -16.17 0.15 10.76
C ILE A 256 -14.75 -0.38 10.51
N THR A 257 -14.63 -1.61 10.02
CA THR A 257 -13.33 -2.25 9.77
C THR A 257 -12.48 -1.46 8.76
N MET A 258 -13.08 -1.05 7.66
CA MET A 258 -12.41 -0.23 6.65
C MET A 258 -12.01 1.14 7.21
N SER A 259 -12.87 1.76 8.02
CA SER A 259 -12.60 3.07 8.63
C SER A 259 -11.38 3.04 9.56
N VAL A 260 -11.24 1.99 10.37
CA VAL A 260 -10.05 1.76 11.20
C VAL A 260 -8.80 1.68 10.33
N MET A 261 -8.85 0.94 9.23
CA MET A 261 -7.72 0.83 8.30
C MET A 261 -7.34 2.17 7.65
N PHE A 262 -8.31 3.02 7.35
CA PHE A 262 -8.04 4.37 6.83
C PHE A 262 -7.36 5.29 7.87
N VAL A 263 -7.73 5.17 9.14
CA VAL A 263 -7.01 5.88 10.23
C VAL A 263 -5.56 5.40 10.30
N VAL A 264 -5.35 4.08 10.30
CA VAL A 264 -4.01 3.47 10.32
C VAL A 264 -3.17 3.93 9.13
N ASN A 265 -3.74 3.85 7.92
CA ASN A 265 -3.04 4.28 6.70
C ASN A 265 -2.73 5.78 6.70
N SER A 266 -3.57 6.60 7.34
CA SER A 266 -3.28 8.04 7.52
C SER A 266 -2.03 8.27 8.36
N ILE A 267 -1.81 7.44 9.39
CA ILE A 267 -0.60 7.51 10.21
C ILE A 267 0.64 7.03 9.43
N GLN A 268 0.50 5.96 8.65
CA GLN A 268 1.58 5.51 7.75
C GLN A 268 1.97 6.63 6.77
N ALA A 269 0.98 7.33 6.19
CA ALA A 269 1.23 8.44 5.28
C ALA A 269 2.04 9.58 5.92
N VAL A 270 1.84 9.86 7.22
CA VAL A 270 2.69 10.82 7.96
C VAL A 270 4.16 10.37 7.94
N GLY A 271 4.42 9.07 8.17
CA GLY A 271 5.77 8.50 8.13
C GLY A 271 6.42 8.66 6.74
N ASP A 272 5.70 8.34 5.67
CA ASP A 272 6.18 8.44 4.30
C ASP A 272 6.42 9.89 3.86
N LEU A 273 5.52 10.82 4.19
CA LEU A 273 5.68 12.24 3.92
C LEU A 273 6.90 12.81 4.68
N SER A 274 7.07 12.43 5.96
CA SER A 274 8.22 12.82 6.76
C SER A 274 9.53 12.27 6.19
N SER A 275 9.54 11.01 5.77
CA SER A 275 10.71 10.39 5.16
C SER A 275 11.05 11.02 3.80
N THR A 276 10.04 11.43 3.02
CA THR A 276 10.25 12.15 1.74
C THR A 276 10.91 13.51 1.98
N THR A 277 10.43 14.27 2.96
CA THR A 277 10.99 15.60 3.24
C THR A 277 12.37 15.50 3.90
N ALA A 278 12.58 14.59 4.84
CA ALA A 278 13.87 14.35 5.45
C ALA A 278 14.90 13.81 4.42
N GLY A 279 14.50 12.80 3.65
CA GLY A 279 15.36 12.16 2.67
C GLY A 279 15.66 13.03 1.44
N GLY A 280 14.66 13.70 0.89
CA GLY A 280 14.79 14.49 -0.34
C GLY A 280 15.12 15.95 -0.14
N LEU A 281 14.58 16.57 0.92
CA LEU A 281 14.64 18.02 1.15
C LEU A 281 15.48 18.44 2.37
N ASN A 282 15.98 17.47 3.14
CA ASN A 282 16.76 17.67 4.37
C ASN A 282 16.02 18.57 5.39
N ARG A 283 14.71 18.42 5.51
CA ARG A 283 13.87 19.15 6.48
C ARG A 283 12.72 18.26 6.99
N VAL A 284 12.10 18.67 8.07
CA VAL A 284 10.84 18.09 8.52
C VAL A 284 9.66 18.60 7.69
N PRO A 285 8.57 17.83 7.55
CA PRO A 285 7.37 18.31 6.87
C PRO A 285 6.69 19.41 7.68
N THR A 286 6.06 20.33 7.00
CA THR A 286 5.17 21.29 7.65
C THR A 286 3.85 20.64 8.03
N ALA A 287 3.15 21.22 8.98
CA ALA A 287 1.85 20.74 9.38
C ALA A 287 0.82 20.77 8.23
N ASP A 288 0.92 21.75 7.34
CA ASP A 288 0.04 21.89 6.18
C ASP A 288 0.34 20.83 5.10
N GLU A 289 1.61 20.43 4.94
CA GLU A 289 2.01 19.33 4.06
C GLU A 289 1.44 18.00 4.55
N LEU A 290 1.51 17.73 5.86
CA LEU A 290 0.92 16.52 6.45
C LEU A 290 -0.61 16.52 6.32
N GLU A 291 -1.25 17.62 6.70
CA GLU A 291 -2.70 17.77 6.58
C GLU A 291 -3.17 17.61 5.14
N GLY A 292 -2.56 18.34 4.21
CA GLY A 292 -2.90 18.30 2.79
C GLY A 292 -2.67 16.92 2.19
N GLY A 293 -1.56 16.26 2.56
CA GLY A 293 -1.21 14.93 2.06
C GLY A 293 -2.20 13.84 2.46
N ILE A 294 -2.63 13.85 3.72
CA ILE A 294 -3.63 12.88 4.21
C ILE A 294 -5.01 13.17 3.61
N LYS A 295 -5.41 14.45 3.50
CA LYS A 295 -6.66 14.81 2.82
C LYS A 295 -6.67 14.35 1.37
N ALA A 296 -5.54 14.45 0.66
CA ALA A 296 -5.43 13.95 -0.72
C ALA A 296 -5.58 12.43 -0.78
N ASN A 297 -5.03 11.70 0.17
CA ASN A 297 -5.20 10.25 0.26
C ASN A 297 -6.68 9.88 0.48
N GLY A 298 -7.36 10.54 1.42
CA GLY A 298 -8.78 10.34 1.66
C GLY A 298 -9.64 10.66 0.42
N LEU A 299 -9.44 11.83 -0.20
CA LEU A 299 -10.20 12.24 -1.39
C LEU A 299 -9.95 11.33 -2.58
N ALA A 300 -8.70 10.93 -2.83
CA ALA A 300 -8.36 9.99 -3.90
C ALA A 300 -9.03 8.62 -3.69
N SER A 301 -9.12 8.15 -2.45
CA SER A 301 -9.81 6.90 -2.13
C SER A 301 -11.34 7.02 -2.30
N VAL A 302 -11.93 8.18 -1.98
CA VAL A 302 -13.35 8.47 -2.29
C VAL A 302 -13.58 8.46 -3.80
N ILE A 303 -12.74 9.15 -4.58
CA ILE A 303 -12.82 9.10 -6.05
C ILE A 303 -12.64 7.66 -6.54
N GLY A 304 -11.69 6.92 -5.96
CA GLY A 304 -11.45 5.51 -6.25
C GLY A 304 -12.71 4.66 -6.09
N SER A 305 -13.43 4.80 -4.98
CA SER A 305 -14.66 4.04 -4.73
C SER A 305 -15.73 4.29 -5.81
N LEU A 306 -15.77 5.49 -6.38
CA LEU A 306 -16.73 5.86 -7.43
C LEU A 306 -16.33 5.38 -8.83
N ILE A 307 -15.05 5.11 -9.07
CA ILE A 307 -14.57 4.64 -10.39
C ILE A 307 -14.04 3.21 -10.37
N GLY A 308 -14.25 2.46 -9.28
CA GLY A 308 -13.79 1.07 -9.13
C GLY A 308 -12.30 0.92 -8.80
N GLY A 309 -11.63 1.98 -8.35
CA GLY A 309 -10.25 1.93 -7.86
C GLY A 309 -10.19 1.66 -6.36
N MET A 310 -9.22 0.87 -5.93
CA MET A 310 -9.05 0.48 -4.53
C MET A 310 -8.45 1.60 -3.67
N PRO A 311 -8.43 1.46 -2.31
CA PRO A 311 -7.88 2.45 -1.41
C PRO A 311 -6.42 2.78 -1.73
N THR A 312 -6.08 4.06 -1.69
CA THR A 312 -4.74 4.55 -1.99
C THR A 312 -3.87 4.72 -0.75
N ALA A 313 -2.56 4.70 -0.96
CA ALA A 313 -1.55 5.08 0.03
C ALA A 313 -0.33 5.71 -0.65
N THR A 314 0.52 6.33 0.16
CA THR A 314 1.88 6.73 -0.24
C THR A 314 2.76 5.50 -0.46
N TYR A 315 3.64 5.54 -1.45
CA TYR A 315 4.55 4.42 -1.73
C TYR A 315 5.92 4.61 -1.10
N SER A 316 6.18 3.88 -0.02
CA SER A 316 7.48 3.90 0.70
C SER A 316 8.66 3.51 -0.20
N GLN A 317 8.46 2.64 -1.21
CA GLN A 317 9.49 2.28 -2.19
C GLN A 317 9.94 3.51 -3.00
N ASN A 318 8.98 4.35 -3.42
CA ASN A 318 9.26 5.57 -4.15
C ASN A 318 9.89 6.63 -3.25
N VAL A 319 9.53 6.69 -1.96
CA VAL A 319 10.22 7.51 -0.94
C VAL A 319 11.69 7.10 -0.81
N GLY A 320 11.98 5.80 -0.84
CA GLY A 320 13.35 5.29 -0.87
C GLY A 320 14.15 5.78 -2.07
N ILE A 321 13.54 5.83 -3.27
CA ILE A 321 14.19 6.38 -4.48
C ILE A 321 14.50 7.87 -4.29
N VAL A 322 13.56 8.66 -3.77
CA VAL A 322 13.78 10.09 -3.47
C VAL A 322 14.95 10.27 -2.51
N SER A 323 14.99 9.48 -1.44
CA SER A 323 16.05 9.55 -0.43
C SER A 323 17.44 9.23 -0.99
N LEU A 324 17.51 8.28 -1.93
CA LEU A 324 18.76 7.86 -2.58
C LEU A 324 19.21 8.85 -3.66
N THR A 325 18.29 9.26 -4.54
CA THR A 325 18.61 10.09 -5.72
C THR A 325 18.62 11.58 -5.41
N LYS A 326 17.97 11.98 -4.33
CA LYS A 326 17.72 13.41 -3.97
C LYS A 326 16.92 14.16 -5.04
N VAL A 327 16.33 13.47 -6.00
CA VAL A 327 15.49 14.08 -7.02
C VAL A 327 14.13 14.42 -6.43
N VAL A 328 13.81 15.72 -6.45
CA VAL A 328 12.57 16.24 -5.87
C VAL A 328 11.75 17.10 -6.84
N ALA A 329 12.22 17.31 -8.07
CA ALA A 329 11.50 18.09 -9.08
C ALA A 329 10.14 17.45 -9.37
N ARG A 330 9.03 18.12 -9.00
CA ARG A 330 7.65 17.62 -9.13
C ARG A 330 7.28 17.21 -10.53
N LYS A 331 7.91 17.81 -11.55
CA LYS A 331 7.72 17.43 -12.96
C LYS A 331 8.10 15.98 -13.24
N VAL A 332 9.13 15.41 -12.59
CA VAL A 332 9.51 14.01 -12.75
C VAL A 332 8.36 13.10 -12.30
N PHE A 333 7.80 13.39 -11.14
CA PHE A 333 6.66 12.64 -10.58
C PHE A 333 5.37 12.82 -11.39
N ALA A 334 5.15 14.01 -11.94
CA ALA A 334 4.04 14.27 -12.84
C ALA A 334 4.15 13.44 -14.14
N ILE A 335 5.36 13.26 -14.68
CA ILE A 335 5.58 12.36 -15.82
C ILE A 335 5.28 10.91 -15.42
N THR A 336 5.70 10.46 -14.24
CA THR A 336 5.35 9.13 -13.73
C THR A 336 3.83 8.95 -13.63
N ALA A 337 3.11 9.93 -13.05
CA ALA A 337 1.65 9.91 -12.95
C ALA A 337 0.97 9.89 -14.33
N SER A 338 1.52 10.63 -15.30
CA SER A 338 1.01 10.60 -16.67
C SER A 338 1.22 9.25 -17.35
N LEU A 339 2.37 8.60 -17.12
CA LEU A 339 2.65 7.28 -17.69
C LEU A 339 1.72 6.20 -17.12
N ILE A 340 1.46 6.21 -15.80
CA ILE A 340 0.54 5.25 -15.21
C ILE A 340 -0.91 5.53 -15.61
N LEU A 341 -1.28 6.81 -15.80
CA LEU A 341 -2.59 7.19 -16.33
C LEU A 341 -2.79 6.60 -17.74
N VAL A 342 -1.80 6.75 -18.62
CA VAL A 342 -1.84 6.19 -19.98
C VAL A 342 -1.94 4.66 -19.92
N ALA A 343 -1.19 3.99 -19.05
CA ALA A 343 -1.29 2.54 -18.87
C ALA A 343 -2.70 2.12 -18.41
N GLY A 344 -3.37 2.93 -17.59
CA GLY A 344 -4.76 2.71 -17.17
C GLY A 344 -5.77 2.71 -18.30
N PHE A 345 -5.53 3.44 -19.39
CA PHE A 345 -6.40 3.43 -20.57
C PHE A 345 -6.25 2.17 -21.45
N ILE A 346 -5.25 1.32 -21.19
CA ILE A 346 -4.92 0.16 -22.03
C ILE A 346 -5.33 -1.15 -21.30
N PRO A 347 -6.57 -1.70 -21.54
CA PRO A 347 -7.03 -2.96 -20.94
C PRO A 347 -6.10 -4.13 -21.19
N LYS A 348 -5.45 -4.20 -22.36
CA LYS A 348 -4.48 -5.26 -22.67
C LYS A 348 -3.35 -5.35 -21.66
N PHE A 349 -2.92 -4.22 -21.09
CA PHE A 349 -1.93 -4.21 -20.02
C PHE A 349 -2.48 -4.85 -18.74
N GLY A 350 -3.70 -4.51 -18.32
CA GLY A 350 -4.37 -5.14 -17.19
C GLY A 350 -4.59 -6.64 -17.39
N ALA A 351 -5.04 -7.04 -18.58
CA ALA A 351 -5.24 -8.44 -18.94
C ALA A 351 -3.91 -9.22 -18.95
N LEU A 352 -2.81 -8.61 -19.42
CA LEU A 352 -1.48 -9.20 -19.34
C LEU A 352 -1.05 -9.41 -17.88
N MET A 353 -1.30 -8.44 -17.01
CA MET A 353 -0.99 -8.59 -15.58
C MET A 353 -1.83 -9.69 -14.92
N LEU A 354 -3.10 -9.81 -15.31
CA LEU A 354 -4.01 -10.86 -14.81
C LEU A 354 -3.65 -12.26 -15.32
N SER A 355 -3.01 -12.38 -16.50
CA SER A 355 -2.56 -13.67 -17.05
C SER A 355 -1.32 -14.24 -16.36
N VAL A 356 -0.67 -13.46 -15.48
CA VAL A 356 0.47 -13.93 -14.69
C VAL A 356 0.00 -14.96 -13.66
N PRO A 357 0.55 -16.22 -13.69
CA PRO A 357 0.15 -17.24 -12.73
C PRO A 357 0.36 -16.83 -11.28
N GLN A 358 -0.55 -17.24 -10.40
CA GLN A 358 -0.50 -16.89 -8.98
C GLN A 358 0.84 -17.31 -8.33
N ALA A 359 1.44 -18.42 -8.76
CA ALA A 359 2.74 -18.87 -8.28
C ALA A 359 3.85 -17.84 -8.54
N VAL A 360 3.87 -17.23 -9.72
CA VAL A 360 4.81 -16.13 -10.06
C VAL A 360 4.56 -14.92 -9.15
N ILE A 361 3.29 -14.56 -8.98
CA ILE A 361 2.88 -13.44 -8.10
C ILE A 361 3.31 -13.71 -6.66
N GLY A 362 3.09 -14.93 -6.14
CA GLY A 362 3.50 -15.34 -4.81
C GLY A 362 5.01 -15.19 -4.59
N GLY A 363 5.81 -15.73 -5.52
CA GLY A 363 7.27 -15.64 -5.47
C GLY A 363 7.81 -14.20 -5.51
N ALA A 364 7.12 -13.32 -6.22
CA ALA A 364 7.47 -11.89 -6.28
C ALA A 364 7.02 -11.13 -5.02
N THR A 365 5.78 -11.34 -4.58
CA THR A 365 5.15 -10.55 -3.50
C THR A 365 5.68 -10.87 -2.12
N ILE A 366 6.18 -12.09 -1.88
CA ILE A 366 6.78 -12.44 -0.58
C ILE A 366 7.92 -11.47 -0.20
N THR A 367 8.70 -10.99 -1.18
CA THR A 367 9.76 -10.01 -0.94
C THR A 367 9.19 -8.64 -0.57
N VAL A 368 8.07 -8.24 -1.16
CA VAL A 368 7.36 -6.99 -0.85
C VAL A 368 6.83 -7.04 0.58
N PHE A 369 6.17 -8.13 0.95
CA PHE A 369 5.59 -8.29 2.28
C PHE A 369 6.66 -8.35 3.37
N ALA A 370 7.81 -9.00 3.08
CA ALA A 370 8.98 -8.96 3.94
C ALA A 370 9.50 -7.52 4.13
N GLN A 371 9.54 -6.71 3.08
CA GLN A 371 9.94 -5.29 3.17
C GLN A 371 8.95 -4.46 4.00
N ILE A 372 7.64 -4.72 3.89
CA ILE A 372 6.62 -4.06 4.73
C ILE A 372 6.84 -4.42 6.20
N THR A 373 7.02 -5.71 6.51
CA THR A 373 7.33 -6.18 7.86
C THR A 373 8.56 -5.49 8.43
N MET A 374 9.66 -5.44 7.66
CA MET A 374 10.90 -4.80 8.09
C MET A 374 10.79 -3.27 8.22
N SER A 375 9.92 -2.63 7.44
CA SER A 375 9.62 -1.21 7.60
C SER A 375 8.89 -0.94 8.92
N GLY A 376 7.93 -1.80 9.29
CA GLY A 376 7.29 -1.77 10.61
C GLY A 376 8.29 -1.96 11.74
N MET A 377 9.19 -2.95 11.61
CA MET A 377 10.26 -3.21 12.59
C MET A 377 11.17 -1.97 12.77
N LYS A 378 11.58 -1.34 11.69
CA LYS A 378 12.42 -0.12 11.76
C LYS A 378 11.71 1.02 12.47
N LEU A 379 10.41 1.20 12.27
CA LEU A 379 9.62 2.20 12.99
C LEU A 379 9.56 1.88 14.49
N ILE A 380 9.34 0.62 14.86
CA ILE A 380 9.35 0.20 16.27
C ILE A 380 10.70 0.51 16.90
N MET A 381 11.80 0.16 16.22
CA MET A 381 13.17 0.39 16.71
C MET A 381 13.58 1.87 16.72
N SER A 382 12.83 2.77 16.13
CA SER A 382 13.09 4.21 16.19
C SER A 382 12.61 4.85 17.51
N ASP A 383 11.77 4.14 18.26
CA ASP A 383 11.39 4.48 19.61
C ASP A 383 12.27 3.74 20.63
N GLU A 384 12.31 4.25 21.85
CA GLU A 384 13.00 3.63 22.96
C GLU A 384 12.32 2.30 23.36
N MET A 385 13.07 1.20 23.38
CA MET A 385 12.55 -0.14 23.68
C MET A 385 12.55 -0.41 25.19
N SER A 386 11.84 0.42 25.97
CA SER A 386 11.57 0.20 27.39
C SER A 386 10.68 -1.05 27.59
N SER A 387 10.69 -1.63 28.78
CA SER A 387 9.84 -2.79 29.13
C SER A 387 8.36 -2.55 28.82
N ARG A 388 7.90 -1.29 29.01
CA ARG A 388 6.57 -0.85 28.62
C ARG A 388 6.34 -0.99 27.12
N ASN A 389 7.23 -0.43 26.32
CA ASN A 389 7.08 -0.40 24.86
C ASN A 389 7.18 -1.81 24.26
N VAL A 390 8.09 -2.64 24.76
CA VAL A 390 8.19 -4.07 24.40
C VAL A 390 6.89 -4.81 24.70
N THR A 391 6.27 -4.57 25.87
CA THR A 391 5.00 -5.19 26.24
C THR A 391 3.86 -4.74 25.31
N ILE A 392 3.75 -3.46 24.99
CA ILE A 392 2.72 -2.92 24.09
C ILE A 392 2.85 -3.56 22.70
N VAL A 393 4.06 -3.55 22.13
CA VAL A 393 4.34 -4.14 20.81
C VAL A 393 4.05 -5.64 20.82
N GLY A 394 4.58 -6.36 21.84
CA GLY A 394 4.41 -7.81 21.95
C GLY A 394 2.94 -8.22 22.05
N LEU A 395 2.17 -7.57 22.93
CA LEU A 395 0.74 -7.87 23.08
C LEU A 395 -0.06 -7.51 21.83
N GLY A 396 0.26 -6.38 21.17
CA GLY A 396 -0.38 -6.00 19.92
C GLY A 396 -0.23 -7.04 18.83
N ILE A 397 1.00 -7.53 18.63
CA ILE A 397 1.28 -8.59 17.63
C ILE A 397 0.63 -9.91 18.05
N ALA A 398 0.81 -10.33 19.31
CA ALA A 398 0.31 -11.61 19.81
C ALA A 398 -1.22 -11.71 19.69
N LEU A 399 -1.95 -10.68 20.16
CA LEU A 399 -3.41 -10.69 20.10
C LEU A 399 -3.91 -10.50 18.65
N GLY A 400 -3.28 -9.61 17.87
CA GLY A 400 -3.67 -9.38 16.48
C GLY A 400 -3.47 -10.62 15.60
N MET A 401 -2.29 -11.24 15.66
CA MET A 401 -2.01 -12.45 14.87
C MET A 401 -2.70 -13.68 15.44
N GLY A 402 -2.87 -13.76 16.77
CA GLY A 402 -3.47 -14.91 17.45
C GLY A 402 -4.96 -15.05 17.18
N ILE A 403 -5.72 -13.94 17.14
CA ILE A 403 -7.19 -14.01 17.02
C ILE A 403 -7.65 -14.67 15.71
N VAL A 404 -6.92 -14.45 14.61
CA VAL A 404 -7.26 -15.04 13.30
C VAL A 404 -6.89 -16.52 13.20
N GLN A 405 -6.15 -17.06 14.16
CA GLN A 405 -5.82 -18.48 14.25
C GLN A 405 -6.89 -19.26 15.03
N LEU A 406 -7.79 -18.56 15.72
CA LEU A 406 -8.84 -19.20 16.49
C LEU A 406 -9.93 -19.74 15.56
N GLY A 407 -10.37 -20.97 15.82
CA GLY A 407 -11.54 -21.52 15.13
C GLY A 407 -12.85 -20.88 15.58
N ASP A 408 -13.89 -21.00 14.78
CA ASP A 408 -15.22 -20.42 15.02
C ASP A 408 -15.82 -20.78 16.38
N GLN A 409 -15.53 -21.98 16.90
CA GLN A 409 -16.00 -22.43 18.22
C GLN A 409 -15.46 -21.57 19.38
N ALA A 410 -14.19 -21.15 19.32
CA ALA A 410 -13.59 -20.34 20.38
C ALA A 410 -14.25 -18.97 20.54
N LEU A 411 -14.80 -18.44 19.46
CA LEU A 411 -15.41 -17.12 19.39
C LEU A 411 -16.96 -17.17 19.28
N SER A 412 -17.55 -18.37 19.34
CA SER A 412 -18.99 -18.58 19.11
C SER A 412 -19.90 -17.78 20.05
N ARG A 413 -19.44 -17.49 21.28
CA ARG A 413 -20.19 -16.72 22.28
C ARG A 413 -20.04 -15.21 22.14
N PHE A 414 -19.14 -14.72 21.31
CA PHE A 414 -19.01 -13.29 21.05
C PHE A 414 -20.06 -12.83 20.04
N PRO A 415 -20.56 -11.57 20.16
CA PRO A 415 -21.49 -11.00 19.19
C PRO A 415 -20.92 -11.06 17.77
N GLU A 416 -21.77 -11.20 16.77
CA GLU A 416 -21.37 -11.32 15.37
C GLU A 416 -20.53 -10.12 14.90
N TRP A 417 -20.93 -8.90 15.27
CA TRP A 417 -20.18 -7.69 14.94
C TRP A 417 -18.74 -7.72 15.50
N PHE A 418 -18.56 -8.25 16.72
CA PHE A 418 -17.23 -8.40 17.32
C PHE A 418 -16.35 -9.37 16.51
N ARG A 419 -16.90 -10.54 16.23
CA ARG A 419 -16.21 -11.53 15.40
C ARG A 419 -15.82 -10.93 14.06
N MET A 420 -16.78 -10.29 13.36
CA MET A 420 -16.52 -9.69 12.06
C MET A 420 -15.42 -8.64 12.10
N VAL A 421 -15.46 -7.71 13.04
CA VAL A 421 -14.49 -6.61 13.12
C VAL A 421 -13.09 -7.12 13.51
N PHE A 422 -12.99 -8.04 14.46
CA PHE A 422 -11.71 -8.40 15.06
C PHE A 422 -11.06 -9.66 14.47
N THR A 423 -11.82 -10.55 13.84
CA THR A 423 -11.24 -11.72 13.18
C THR A 423 -11.00 -11.54 11.69
N SER A 424 -11.61 -10.52 11.07
CA SER A 424 -11.45 -10.23 9.65
C SER A 424 -10.03 -9.82 9.26
N SER A 425 -9.30 -9.20 10.20
CA SER A 425 -7.92 -8.77 9.95
C SER A 425 -7.12 -8.69 11.25
N PRO A 426 -5.93 -9.28 11.30
CA PRO A 426 -5.00 -9.16 12.44
C PRO A 426 -4.70 -7.71 12.79
N VAL A 427 -4.71 -6.84 11.78
CA VAL A 427 -4.30 -5.43 11.88
C VAL A 427 -5.26 -4.62 12.73
N VAL A 428 -6.56 -4.90 12.64
CA VAL A 428 -7.59 -4.16 13.37
C VAL A 428 -7.43 -4.34 14.87
N LEU A 429 -7.32 -5.59 15.34
CA LEU A 429 -7.13 -5.87 16.75
C LEU A 429 -5.76 -5.40 17.25
N ALA A 430 -4.68 -5.65 16.49
CA ALA A 430 -3.35 -5.15 16.83
C ALA A 430 -3.36 -3.62 17.03
N THR A 431 -3.99 -2.89 16.10
CA THR A 431 -4.09 -1.42 16.18
C THR A 431 -4.82 -0.98 17.45
N LEU A 432 -5.97 -1.59 17.74
CA LEU A 432 -6.75 -1.24 18.93
C LEU A 432 -5.96 -1.51 20.21
N VAL A 433 -5.31 -2.69 20.31
CA VAL A 433 -4.54 -3.07 21.49
C VAL A 433 -3.37 -2.12 21.72
N VAL A 434 -2.52 -1.89 20.69
CA VAL A 434 -1.37 -0.99 20.87
C VAL A 434 -1.78 0.44 21.15
N PHE A 435 -2.86 0.92 20.55
CA PHE A 435 -3.40 2.25 20.78
C PHE A 435 -3.90 2.40 22.21
N LEU A 436 -4.73 1.47 22.70
CA LEU A 436 -5.29 1.50 24.06
C LEU A 436 -4.18 1.36 25.10
N LEU A 437 -3.28 0.40 24.94
CA LEU A 437 -2.18 0.19 25.88
C LEU A 437 -1.24 1.41 25.90
N ASN A 438 -0.99 2.04 24.75
CA ASN A 438 -0.18 3.26 24.71
C ASN A 438 -0.79 4.44 25.49
N ILE A 439 -2.13 4.50 25.58
CA ILE A 439 -2.83 5.54 26.37
C ILE A 439 -2.86 5.17 27.85
N ILE A 440 -3.14 3.89 28.16
CA ILE A 440 -3.41 3.44 29.55
C ILE A 440 -2.11 3.24 30.33
N MET A 441 -1.08 2.66 29.70
CA MET A 441 0.17 2.36 30.39
C MET A 441 1.00 3.62 30.64
N PRO A 442 1.48 3.85 31.88
CA PRO A 442 2.30 5.00 32.20
C PRO A 442 3.58 5.02 31.35
N LYS A 443 3.97 6.19 30.87
CA LYS A 443 5.20 6.33 30.12
C LYS A 443 6.39 6.11 31.04
N LYS A 444 7.30 5.24 30.64
CA LYS A 444 8.59 4.99 31.30
C LYS A 444 9.70 4.94 30.26
N THR A 445 10.79 5.60 30.54
CA THR A 445 12.03 5.56 29.77
C THR A 445 12.94 4.43 30.31
N ILE A 446 13.92 4.00 29.52
CA ILE A 446 14.91 3.01 29.97
C ILE A 446 15.70 3.57 31.15
N ALA A 447 16.02 4.86 31.14
CA ALA A 447 16.76 5.51 32.24
C ALA A 447 15.96 5.49 33.56
N GLU A 448 14.64 5.67 33.51
CA GLU A 448 13.77 5.56 34.69
C GLU A 448 13.67 4.12 35.20
N GLU A 449 13.60 3.13 34.28
CA GLU A 449 13.60 1.69 34.64
C GLU A 449 14.92 1.28 35.29
N GLU A 450 16.05 1.77 34.79
CA GLU A 450 17.38 1.53 35.39
C GLU A 450 17.53 2.18 36.79
N ALA A 451 17.02 3.40 36.93
CA ALA A 451 17.02 4.08 38.22
C ALA A 451 16.18 3.32 39.27
N GLU A 452 14.99 2.82 38.87
CA GLU A 452 14.17 1.99 39.77
C GLU A 452 14.88 0.69 40.17
N ARG A 453 15.55 0.02 39.22
CA ARG A 453 16.32 -1.20 39.52
C ARG A 453 17.44 -0.93 40.55
N LYS A 454 18.22 0.11 40.33
CA LYS A 454 19.28 0.53 41.28
C LYS A 454 18.71 0.83 42.65
N ALA A 455 17.57 1.54 42.72
CA ALA A 455 16.93 1.84 44.01
C ALA A 455 16.35 0.60 44.73
N MET A 456 16.11 -0.51 44.00
CA MET A 456 15.73 -1.80 44.60
C MET A 456 16.94 -2.58 45.10
N ASP A 457 18.09 -2.51 44.40
CA ASP A 457 19.33 -3.18 44.78
C ASP A 457 19.98 -2.52 46.02
N ASP A 458 19.71 -1.23 46.27
CA ASP A 458 20.20 -0.46 47.42
C ASP A 458 19.35 -0.65 48.71
N LYS A 459 18.23 -1.44 48.64
CA LYS A 459 17.37 -1.78 49.78
C LYS A 459 17.59 -3.19 50.23
#